data_17f2e1aa2705c9357af09d803b86c3e1
#
_entry.id   17f2e1aa2705c9357af09d803b86c3e1
#
_cell.length_a   1.000
_cell.length_b   1.000
_cell.length_c   1.000
_cell.angle_alpha   90.00
_cell.angle_beta   90.00
_cell.angle_gamma   90.00
#
_symmetry.space_group_name_H-M   'P 1'
#
loop_
_entity.id
_entity.type
_entity.pdbx_description
1 polymer ?
#
loop_
_entity_poly.entity_id
_entity_poly.type
_entity_poly.pdbx_seq_one_letter_code
_entity_poly.pdbx_strand_id
1 'polypeptide(L)'
;KYHQVINFCADTIFAQFNHIDYLINSGVQTLEMETYSVFKVCEMCKIPVSAIINISDSTVANKSLYSGRTIEEKILRNKRRNETLTKIILKLYSKKDIDK
;
A
#
# COMPACT_ATOMS: atom_id res chain seq x y z
N LYS A 1 -14.26 -4.84 2.60
CA LYS A 1 -14.01 -3.74 3.54
C LYS A 1 -12.64 -3.17 3.23
N TYR A 2 -12.52 -1.84 3.10
CA TYR A 2 -11.26 -1.12 2.96
C TYR A 2 -11.15 -0.10 4.11
N HIS A 3 -9.94 0.33 4.37
CA HIS A 3 -9.64 1.37 5.34
C HIS A 3 -8.95 2.53 4.64
N GLN A 4 -9.33 3.75 4.96
CA GLN A 4 -8.54 4.92 4.61
C GLN A 4 -7.44 5.07 5.63
N VAL A 5 -6.23 5.30 5.16
CA VAL A 5 -5.02 5.34 6.00
C VAL A 5 -4.17 6.55 5.67
N ILE A 6 -3.38 7.00 6.63
CA ILE A 6 -2.29 7.93 6.41
C ILE A 6 -1.09 7.10 5.97
N ASN A 7 -0.68 7.32 4.72
CA ASN A 7 0.47 6.65 4.13
C ASN A 7 1.69 7.58 4.10
N PHE A 8 2.83 7.03 4.39
CA PHE A 8 4.11 7.72 4.26
C PHE A 8 4.94 7.06 3.16
N CYS A 9 5.40 7.86 2.21
CA CYS A 9 6.28 7.40 1.14
C CYS A 9 7.73 7.70 1.53
N ALA A 10 8.53 6.66 1.71
CA ALA A 10 9.93 6.77 2.09
C ALA A 10 10.84 6.69 0.86
N ASP A 11 11.93 7.45 0.86
CA ASP A 11 12.93 7.38 -0.21
C ASP A 11 13.75 6.08 -0.16
N THR A 12 13.87 5.50 1.01
CA THR A 12 14.62 4.26 1.22
C THR A 12 14.05 3.48 2.39
N ILE A 13 14.06 2.17 2.25
CA ILE A 13 13.59 1.25 3.29
C ILE A 13 14.38 1.38 4.59
N PHE A 14 15.63 1.79 4.52
CA PHE A 14 16.48 1.94 5.71
C PHE A 14 16.18 3.20 6.51
N ALA A 15 15.69 4.26 5.88
CA ALA A 15 15.36 5.51 6.56
C ALA A 15 14.19 5.35 7.55
N GLN A 16 13.28 4.40 7.30
CA GLN A 16 12.11 4.19 8.15
C GLN A 16 12.46 3.80 9.59
N PHE A 17 13.52 3.00 9.78
CA PHE A 17 13.84 2.44 11.09
C PHE A 17 14.23 3.51 12.12
N ASN A 18 14.91 4.56 11.71
CA ASN A 18 15.31 5.64 12.58
C ASN A 18 14.17 6.60 12.95
N HIS A 19 13.05 6.53 12.23
CA HIS A 19 11.93 7.46 12.39
C HIS A 19 10.60 6.77 12.70
N ILE A 20 10.63 5.47 12.99
CA ILE A 20 9.40 4.67 13.13
C ILE A 20 8.49 5.21 14.25
N ASP A 21 9.06 5.60 15.39
CA ASP A 21 8.28 6.12 16.51
C ASP A 21 7.67 7.48 16.17
N TYR A 22 8.40 8.34 15.47
CA TYR A 22 7.88 9.62 15.00
C TYR A 22 6.72 9.42 14.01
N LEU A 23 6.86 8.50 13.08
CA LEU A 23 5.82 8.19 12.09
C LEU A 23 4.55 7.65 12.75
N ILE A 24 4.70 6.72 13.70
CA ILE A 24 3.58 6.17 14.47
C ILE A 24 2.88 7.28 15.25
N ASN A 25 3.62 8.12 15.97
CA ASN A 25 3.06 9.22 16.75
C ASN A 25 2.39 10.28 15.87
N SER A 26 2.80 10.39 14.61
CA SER A 26 2.16 11.27 13.61
C SER A 26 0.90 10.63 12.96
N GLY A 27 0.50 9.44 13.39
CA GLY A 27 -0.68 8.74 12.89
C GLY A 27 -0.47 8.00 11.56
N VAL A 28 0.77 7.84 11.10
CA VAL A 28 1.09 7.05 9.90
C VAL A 28 0.78 5.58 10.16
N GLN A 29 0.07 4.96 9.24
CA GLN A 29 -0.41 3.59 9.35
C GLN A 29 0.20 2.65 8.31
N THR A 30 0.67 3.22 7.20
CA THR A 30 1.31 2.46 6.11
C THR A 30 2.55 3.17 5.60
N LEU A 31 3.49 2.39 5.11
CA LEU A 31 4.76 2.82 4.54
C LEU A 31 4.98 2.12 3.19
N GLU A 32 5.43 2.88 2.20
CA GLU A 32 5.81 2.38 0.88
C GLU A 32 6.80 3.37 0.23
N MET A 33 7.17 3.19 -1.03
CA MET A 33 8.24 3.94 -1.66
C MET A 33 7.89 4.56 -3.02
N GLU A 34 6.65 4.45 -3.47
CA GLU A 34 6.25 4.78 -4.85
C GLU A 34 5.17 5.85 -4.97
N THR A 35 4.24 5.93 -4.02
CA THR A 35 3.03 6.75 -4.18
C THR A 35 3.30 8.24 -4.30
N TYR A 36 4.27 8.78 -3.59
CA TYR A 36 4.58 10.21 -3.65
C TYR A 36 4.94 10.63 -5.08
N SER A 37 5.82 9.90 -5.73
CA SER A 37 6.27 10.21 -7.11
C SER A 37 5.11 10.16 -8.09
N VAL A 38 4.26 9.13 -7.99
CA VAL A 38 3.07 8.99 -8.85
C VAL A 38 2.09 10.14 -8.60
N PHE A 39 1.80 10.44 -7.34
CA PHE A 39 0.85 11.50 -6.99
C PHE A 39 1.35 12.85 -7.46
N LYS A 40 2.65 13.11 -7.32
CA LYS A 40 3.25 14.38 -7.75
C LYS A 40 3.17 14.57 -9.27
N VAL A 41 3.45 13.53 -10.04
CA VAL A 41 3.30 13.59 -11.50
C VAL A 41 1.84 13.78 -11.90
N CYS A 42 0.91 13.06 -11.27
CA CYS A 42 -0.52 13.23 -11.54
C CYS A 42 -1.02 14.63 -11.20
N GLU A 43 -0.56 15.22 -10.09
CA GLU A 43 -0.86 16.61 -9.73
C GLU A 43 -0.38 17.58 -10.80
N MET A 44 0.87 17.46 -11.28
CA MET A 44 1.43 18.29 -12.34
C MET A 44 0.66 18.16 -13.64
N CYS A 45 0.19 16.96 -13.96
CA CYS A 45 -0.61 16.69 -15.16
C CYS A 45 -2.12 16.97 -14.98
N LYS A 46 -2.56 17.39 -13.79
CA LYS A 46 -3.97 17.60 -13.43
C LYS A 46 -4.84 16.35 -13.63
N ILE A 47 -4.28 15.19 -13.34
CA ILE A 47 -4.95 13.88 -13.44
C ILE A 47 -5.38 13.44 -12.05
N PRO A 48 -6.67 13.09 -11.83
CA PRO A 48 -7.11 12.49 -10.59
C PRO A 48 -6.37 11.18 -10.31
N VAL A 49 -5.96 10.99 -9.06
CA VAL A 49 -5.19 9.81 -8.64
C VAL A 49 -5.65 9.29 -7.29
N SER A 50 -5.61 8.00 -7.13
CA SER A 50 -5.78 7.32 -5.84
C SER A 50 -4.89 6.08 -5.79
N ALA A 51 -4.59 5.60 -4.60
CA ALA A 51 -3.79 4.40 -4.41
C ALA A 51 -4.54 3.35 -3.60
N ILE A 52 -4.34 2.09 -3.95
CA ILE A 52 -4.77 0.94 -3.16
C ILE A 52 -3.52 0.24 -2.67
N ILE A 53 -3.34 0.25 -1.36
CA ILE A 53 -2.16 -0.34 -0.72
C ILE A 53 -2.52 -1.71 -0.15
N ASN A 54 -1.73 -2.70 -0.49
CA ASN A 54 -1.83 -4.04 0.07
C ASN A 54 -0.71 -4.26 1.06
N ILE A 55 -1.06 -4.49 2.32
CA ILE A 55 -0.08 -4.70 3.38
C ILE A 55 0.61 -6.05 3.17
N SER A 56 1.93 -6.01 3.00
CA SER A 56 2.77 -7.20 2.80
C SER A 56 3.42 -7.69 4.09
N ASP A 57 3.70 -6.79 5.02
CA ASP A 57 4.40 -7.06 6.26
C ASP A 57 4.06 -6.02 7.34
N SER A 58 4.59 -6.22 8.53
CA SER A 58 4.40 -5.30 9.65
C SER A 58 5.73 -5.09 10.36
N THR A 59 6.24 -3.88 10.27
CA THR A 59 7.49 -3.48 10.92
C THR A 59 7.38 -3.55 12.45
N VAL A 60 6.23 -3.14 12.99
CA VAL A 60 5.98 -3.11 14.44
C VAL A 60 5.85 -4.52 15.03
N ALA A 61 5.33 -5.48 14.25
CA ALA A 61 5.13 -6.86 14.70
C ALA A 61 6.33 -7.77 14.41
N ASN A 62 7.51 -7.22 14.06
CA ASN A 62 8.70 -7.98 13.66
C ASN A 62 8.45 -8.99 12.52
N LYS A 63 7.42 -8.77 11.71
CA LYS A 63 7.09 -9.55 10.53
C LYS A 63 7.53 -8.79 9.29
N SER A 64 8.84 -8.68 9.10
CA SER A 64 9.38 -7.95 7.96
C SER A 64 9.48 -8.85 6.71
N LEU A 65 9.62 -8.23 5.54
CA LEU A 65 9.92 -8.92 4.27
C LEU A 65 11.15 -9.82 4.37
N TYR A 66 12.06 -9.51 5.28
CA TYR A 66 13.33 -10.22 5.50
C TYR A 66 13.23 -11.33 6.56
N SER A 67 12.20 -11.36 7.39
CA SER A 67 11.95 -12.48 8.31
C SER A 67 11.39 -13.65 7.51
N GLY A 68 12.19 -14.68 7.30
CA GLY A 68 11.94 -15.79 6.40
C GLY A 68 10.53 -16.36 6.45
N ARG A 69 9.72 -16.00 5.46
CA ARG A 69 8.43 -16.65 5.23
C ARG A 69 8.63 -17.98 4.56
N THR A 70 7.84 -18.95 4.95
CA THR A 70 7.77 -20.24 4.24
C THR A 70 7.26 -20.04 2.80
N ILE A 71 7.54 -21.01 1.94
CA ILE A 71 7.06 -20.98 0.55
C ILE A 71 5.52 -20.95 0.54
N GLU A 72 4.88 -21.71 1.41
CA GLU A 72 3.42 -21.79 1.54
C GLU A 72 2.81 -20.43 1.92
N GLU A 73 3.40 -19.72 2.89
CA GLU A 73 2.97 -18.38 3.28
C GLU A 73 3.10 -17.38 2.12
N LYS A 74 4.16 -17.48 1.32
CA LYS A 74 4.36 -16.64 0.12
C LYS A 74 3.28 -16.91 -0.93
N ILE A 75 2.99 -18.15 -1.21
CA ILE A 75 1.95 -18.58 -2.17
C ILE A 75 0.58 -18.08 -1.72
N LEU A 76 0.22 -18.30 -0.46
CA LEU A 76 -1.06 -17.89 0.10
C LEU A 76 -1.24 -16.36 0.05
N ARG A 77 -0.20 -15.62 0.40
CA ARG A 77 -0.19 -14.16 0.33
C ARG A 77 -0.41 -13.66 -1.10
N ASN A 78 0.31 -14.22 -2.05
CA ASN A 78 0.20 -13.82 -3.46
C ASN A 78 -1.19 -14.13 -4.03
N LYS A 79 -1.74 -15.28 -3.70
CA LYS A 79 -3.11 -15.66 -4.08
C LYS A 79 -4.13 -14.66 -3.53
N ARG A 80 -4.08 -14.38 -2.22
CA ARG A 80 -5.00 -13.42 -1.56
C ARG A 80 -4.88 -12.02 -2.16
N ARG A 81 -3.64 -11.55 -2.37
CA ARG A 81 -3.40 -10.24 -2.99
C ARG A 81 -4.04 -10.16 -4.38
N ASN A 82 -3.75 -11.11 -5.24
CA ASN A 82 -4.24 -11.11 -6.62
C ASN A 82 -5.77 -11.19 -6.68
N GLU A 83 -6.38 -12.07 -5.91
CA GLU A 83 -7.84 -12.20 -5.84
C GLU A 83 -8.51 -10.93 -5.32
N THR A 84 -7.95 -10.31 -4.29
CA THR A 84 -8.52 -9.10 -3.67
C THR A 84 -8.37 -7.89 -4.57
N LEU A 85 -7.18 -7.64 -5.11
CA LEU A 85 -6.93 -6.49 -5.98
C LEU A 85 -7.74 -6.56 -7.26
N THR A 86 -7.79 -7.73 -7.90
CA THR A 86 -8.59 -7.94 -9.11
C THR A 86 -10.07 -7.64 -8.86
N LYS A 87 -10.64 -8.14 -7.76
CA LYS A 87 -12.03 -7.86 -7.40
C LYS A 87 -12.30 -6.38 -7.14
N ILE A 88 -11.38 -5.68 -6.48
CA ILE A 88 -11.52 -4.25 -6.21
C ILE A 88 -11.47 -3.46 -7.52
N ILE A 89 -10.49 -3.74 -8.38
CA ILE A 89 -10.32 -3.06 -9.67
C ILE A 89 -11.56 -3.28 -10.54
N LEU A 90 -12.01 -4.50 -10.71
CA LEU A 90 -13.21 -4.81 -11.48
C LEU A 90 -14.43 -4.08 -10.94
N LYS A 91 -14.60 -4.00 -9.63
CA LYS A 91 -15.72 -3.30 -9.00
C LYS A 91 -15.66 -1.77 -9.19
N LEU A 92 -14.47 -1.20 -9.21
CA LEU A 92 -14.29 0.24 -9.48
C LEU A 92 -14.61 0.58 -10.94
N TYR A 93 -14.21 -0.27 -11.87
CA TYR A 93 -14.49 -0.05 -13.29
C TYR A 93 -15.95 -0.33 -13.67
N SER A 94 -16.56 -1.36 -13.10
CA SER A 94 -17.99 -1.66 -13.36
C SER A 94 -18.94 -0.58 -12.86
N LYS A 95 -18.57 0.22 -11.87
CA LYS A 95 -19.36 1.38 -11.45
C LYS A 95 -19.29 2.56 -12.43
N LYS A 96 -18.22 2.70 -13.17
CA LYS A 96 -18.06 3.79 -14.16
C LYS A 96 -18.98 3.62 -15.39
N ASP A 97 -19.41 2.43 -15.70
CA ASP A 97 -20.29 2.15 -16.83
C ASP A 97 -21.78 2.34 -16.50
N ILE A 98 -22.12 2.52 -15.22
CA ILE A 98 -23.51 2.73 -14.75
C ILE A 98 -23.85 4.21 -14.68
N ASP A 99 -22.85 5.10 -14.51
CA ASP A 99 -23.03 6.57 -14.39
C ASP A 99 -22.84 7.32 -15.74
N LYS A 100 -22.82 6.61 -16.86
CA LYS A 100 -22.88 7.13 -18.23
C LYS A 100 -24.25 6.87 -18.83
#